data_828159918f4c9ec00ec1435eca7ca32e
#
_entry.id   828159918f4c9ec00ec1435eca7ca32e
#
_cell.length_a   1.000
_cell.length_b   1.000
_cell.length_c   1.000
_cell.angle_alpha   90.00
_cell.angle_beta   90.00
_cell.angle_gamma   90.00
#
_symmetry.space_group_name_H-M   'P 1'
#
loop_
_entity.id
_entity.type
_entity.pdbx_description
1 polymer ?
#
loop_
_entity_poly.entity_id
_entity_poly.type
_entity_poly.pdbx_seq_one_letter_code
_entity_poly.pdbx_strand_id
1 'polypeptide(L)'
;TTEIYTLSLHDALPISDNVPNKELLATALDKPLTCVPDPFGTHESFAHHNNARLRAFLDQFGFEYEFFSATECYRSGMMDATLLKMLAVYDEVMAIILPTLGPDRQATYSPFLPVSPVSGKVLQVPMIARDAAKGTVTYIEPDTGETIETLVTGGRVKCQWKADWAMRWTALGVDYEMAGKDLIDSVTLSSRICKALGGTPPEGFNYELFLDEKGQKISKSKGNGLTIEEWLTYASPESLSLYMFQKPKAAKRLYFDVIPRTVDEYLQFLAAYPAQEAKAKIDNPVWHVHGGNPPEAELPITFALLLNLVAASNAHDKDVLWGFIRRVAPGATAEEHPLLDHLAGYAVRYYADFVATKKTFRAADDVEREALTALSDALARAPANATAEQLQGILYDVGRTIPRYQDFAAKGATPEKPGVSSTWFNAIYNVLLGEEKGPRFGSFIELYGVDNTRALIAKGLAGELVTKA
;
A
#
# COMPACT_ATOMS: atom_id res chain seq x y z
N THR A 1 -7.57 -10.60 -12.78
CA THR A 1 -6.49 -10.70 -11.78
C THR A 1 -6.37 -12.15 -11.37
N THR A 2 -5.45 -12.85 -11.98
CA THR A 2 -5.19 -14.26 -11.73
C THR A 2 -4.73 -14.44 -10.29
N GLU A 3 -5.28 -15.44 -9.62
CA GLU A 3 -4.83 -15.94 -8.31
C GLU A 3 -3.33 -16.22 -8.34
N ILE A 4 -2.49 -15.21 -8.09
CA ILE A 4 -1.04 -15.40 -7.96
C ILE A 4 -0.73 -15.83 -6.52
N TYR A 5 -1.30 -16.95 -6.10
CA TYR A 5 -0.84 -17.75 -4.99
C TYR A 5 -0.50 -19.16 -5.48
N THR A 6 0.38 -19.23 -6.47
CA THR A 6 1.23 -20.38 -6.57
C THR A 6 2.26 -20.24 -5.46
N LEU A 7 1.94 -20.74 -4.29
CA LEU A 7 2.97 -21.19 -3.39
C LEU A 7 3.87 -22.10 -4.22
N SER A 8 5.12 -21.70 -4.44
CA SER A 8 6.14 -22.60 -4.94
C SER A 8 6.11 -23.82 -4.03
N LEU A 9 5.88 -24.99 -4.60
CA LEU A 9 5.83 -26.27 -3.85
C LEU A 9 7.14 -26.62 -3.14
N HIS A 10 8.17 -25.80 -3.30
CA HIS A 10 9.44 -25.93 -2.62
C HIS A 10 9.54 -25.21 -1.28
N ASP A 11 8.71 -24.22 -1.07
CA ASP A 11 8.51 -23.69 0.25
C ASP A 11 7.32 -24.47 0.79
N ALA A 12 7.60 -25.57 1.50
CA ALA A 12 6.68 -26.09 2.49
C ALA A 12 6.04 -24.88 3.14
N LEU A 13 4.68 -24.74 3.09
CA LEU A 13 3.96 -23.59 3.62
C LEU A 13 4.80 -23.00 4.75
N PRO A 14 5.47 -21.83 4.62
CA PRO A 14 6.10 -21.26 5.77
C PRO A 14 4.93 -21.07 6.70
N ILE A 15 4.81 -21.93 7.71
CA ILE A 15 3.80 -21.80 8.74
C ILE A 15 4.21 -20.51 9.41
N SER A 16 3.70 -19.41 8.87
CA SER A 16 3.95 -18.06 9.36
C SER A 16 3.63 -18.06 10.85
N ASP A 17 4.46 -17.41 11.65
CA ASP A 17 4.23 -17.30 13.09
C ASP A 17 2.87 -16.71 13.42
N ASN A 18 2.24 -16.04 12.48
CA ASN A 18 0.94 -15.37 12.59
C ASN A 18 -0.27 -16.25 12.18
N VAL A 19 -0.07 -17.54 11.84
CA VAL A 19 -1.18 -18.43 11.48
C VAL A 19 -1.53 -19.31 12.68
N PRO A 20 -2.81 -19.37 13.13
CA PRO A 20 -3.23 -20.25 14.19
C PRO A 20 -3.22 -21.72 13.75
N ASN A 21 -3.35 -22.64 14.71
CA ASN A 21 -3.48 -24.09 14.44
C ASN A 21 -2.38 -24.69 13.54
N LYS A 22 -1.12 -24.34 13.81
CA LYS A 22 0.06 -24.81 13.05
C LYS A 22 0.14 -26.33 12.91
N GLU A 23 -0.28 -27.07 13.94
CA GLU A 23 -0.31 -28.54 13.92
C GLU A 23 -1.28 -29.07 12.84
N LEU A 24 -2.45 -28.44 12.69
CA LEU A 24 -3.41 -28.78 11.65
C LEU A 24 -2.81 -28.59 10.25
N LEU A 25 -2.09 -27.48 10.04
CA LEU A 25 -1.42 -27.23 8.77
C LEU A 25 -0.31 -28.23 8.49
N ALA A 26 0.45 -28.65 9.51
CA ALA A 26 1.51 -29.65 9.38
C ALA A 26 1.00 -31.00 8.85
N THR A 27 -0.22 -31.38 9.17
CA THR A 27 -0.86 -32.64 8.67
C THR A 27 -1.29 -32.57 7.22
N ALA A 28 -1.35 -31.34 6.66
CA ALA A 28 -1.86 -31.09 5.31
C ALA A 28 -0.77 -30.53 4.36
N LEU A 29 0.51 -30.62 4.76
CA LEU A 29 1.64 -30.23 3.92
C LEU A 29 1.60 -30.97 2.57
N ASP A 30 2.04 -30.27 1.53
CA ASP A 30 2.10 -30.74 0.14
C ASP A 30 0.74 -31.00 -0.54
N LYS A 31 -0.38 -30.84 0.16
CA LYS A 31 -1.72 -30.94 -0.44
C LYS A 31 -2.09 -29.64 -1.20
N PRO A 32 -2.98 -29.73 -2.21
CA PRO A 32 -3.59 -28.52 -2.78
C PRO A 32 -4.23 -27.66 -1.70
N LEU A 33 -4.08 -26.35 -1.75
CA LEU A 33 -4.61 -25.44 -0.70
C LEU A 33 -6.12 -25.55 -0.48
N THR A 34 -6.87 -25.98 -1.50
CA THR A 34 -8.31 -26.30 -1.38
C THR A 34 -8.59 -27.57 -0.56
N CYS A 35 -7.55 -28.40 -0.32
CA CYS A 35 -7.60 -29.59 0.53
C CYS A 35 -6.94 -29.36 1.90
N VAL A 36 -6.42 -28.17 2.16
CA VAL A 36 -5.84 -27.77 3.45
C VAL A 36 -6.95 -27.16 4.30
N PRO A 37 -7.26 -27.68 5.49
CA PRO A 37 -8.26 -27.11 6.37
C PRO A 37 -7.93 -25.65 6.70
N ASP A 38 -8.97 -24.79 6.80
CA ASP A 38 -8.78 -23.39 7.20
C ASP A 38 -8.30 -23.31 8.65
N PRO A 39 -7.09 -22.80 8.92
CA PRO A 39 -6.57 -22.69 10.28
C PRO A 39 -7.33 -21.67 11.14
N PHE A 40 -8.10 -20.76 10.51
CA PHE A 40 -8.94 -19.77 11.18
C PHE A 40 -10.35 -20.30 11.46
N GLY A 41 -10.76 -21.43 10.84
CA GLY A 41 -12.08 -22.04 11.03
C GLY A 41 -13.26 -21.23 10.46
N THR A 42 -13.00 -20.31 9.56
CA THR A 42 -14.00 -19.41 8.99
C THR A 42 -14.49 -19.82 7.60
N HIS A 43 -13.73 -20.66 6.89
CA HIS A 43 -14.00 -21.09 5.53
C HIS A 43 -13.77 -22.61 5.38
N GLU A 44 -14.24 -23.15 4.27
CA GLU A 44 -14.13 -24.57 3.95
C GLU A 44 -12.66 -25.05 3.86
N SER A 45 -11.78 -24.21 3.34
CA SER A 45 -10.36 -24.48 3.24
C SER A 45 -9.51 -23.24 3.35
N PHE A 46 -8.21 -23.41 3.53
CA PHE A 46 -7.27 -22.29 3.57
C PHE A 46 -7.21 -21.52 2.25
N ALA A 47 -7.45 -22.19 1.10
CA ALA A 47 -7.60 -21.50 -0.17
C ALA A 47 -8.83 -20.59 -0.18
N HIS A 48 -9.99 -21.08 0.29
CA HIS A 48 -11.22 -20.28 0.34
C HIS A 48 -11.06 -19.06 1.27
N HIS A 49 -10.38 -19.23 2.41
CA HIS A 49 -10.05 -18.11 3.31
C HIS A 49 -9.22 -17.02 2.60
N ASN A 50 -8.12 -17.43 1.95
CA ASN A 50 -7.26 -16.47 1.26
C ASN A 50 -7.96 -15.80 0.07
N ASN A 51 -8.77 -16.57 -0.68
CA ASN A 51 -9.54 -16.05 -1.81
C ASN A 51 -10.62 -15.05 -1.35
N ALA A 52 -11.29 -15.35 -0.23
CA ALA A 52 -12.27 -14.43 0.35
C ALA A 52 -11.63 -13.09 0.77
N ARG A 53 -10.44 -13.13 1.38
CA ARG A 53 -9.68 -11.92 1.73
C ARG A 53 -9.26 -11.12 0.49
N LEU A 54 -8.76 -11.80 -0.54
CA LEU A 54 -8.40 -11.14 -1.80
C LEU A 54 -9.60 -10.46 -2.45
N ARG A 55 -10.74 -11.15 -2.53
CA ARG A 55 -11.98 -10.59 -3.09
C ARG A 55 -12.49 -9.42 -2.29
N ALA A 56 -12.55 -9.52 -0.96
CA ALA A 56 -12.93 -8.42 -0.08
C ALA A 56 -12.05 -7.18 -0.28
N PHE A 57 -10.74 -7.38 -0.47
CA PHE A 57 -9.82 -6.30 -0.80
C PHE A 57 -10.15 -5.66 -2.16
N LEU A 58 -10.35 -6.45 -3.21
CA LEU A 58 -10.69 -5.93 -4.54
C LEU A 58 -12.02 -5.17 -4.51
N ASP A 59 -13.02 -5.71 -3.82
CA ASP A 59 -14.34 -5.08 -3.63
C ASP A 59 -14.24 -3.74 -2.89
N GLN A 60 -13.40 -3.67 -1.85
CA GLN A 60 -13.17 -2.44 -1.09
C GLN A 60 -12.54 -1.32 -1.93
N PHE A 61 -11.74 -1.68 -2.95
CA PHE A 61 -11.16 -0.73 -3.90
C PHE A 61 -12.08 -0.46 -5.10
N GLY A 62 -13.24 -1.09 -5.17
CA GLY A 62 -14.19 -0.92 -6.26
C GLY A 62 -13.72 -1.49 -7.60
N PHE A 63 -12.81 -2.48 -7.59
CA PHE A 63 -12.34 -3.12 -8.81
C PHE A 63 -13.40 -4.05 -9.37
N GLU A 64 -13.68 -3.92 -10.66
CA GLU A 64 -14.43 -4.91 -11.42
C GLU A 64 -13.47 -6.02 -11.87
N TYR A 65 -13.81 -7.28 -11.58
CA TYR A 65 -12.96 -8.43 -11.92
C TYR A 65 -13.80 -9.70 -12.11
N GLU A 66 -13.26 -10.64 -12.86
CA GLU A 66 -13.74 -12.01 -12.93
C GLU A 66 -12.77 -12.89 -12.13
N PHE A 67 -13.33 -13.67 -11.19
CA PHE A 67 -12.55 -14.52 -10.32
C PHE A 67 -12.49 -15.96 -10.85
N PHE A 68 -11.26 -16.46 -11.09
CA PHE A 68 -11.00 -17.84 -11.48
C PHE A 68 -10.33 -18.62 -10.34
N SER A 69 -11.02 -19.63 -9.83
CA SER A 69 -10.41 -20.60 -8.91
C SER A 69 -9.50 -21.55 -9.69
N ALA A 70 -8.22 -21.62 -9.35
CA ALA A 70 -7.29 -22.50 -10.03
C ALA A 70 -7.73 -23.97 -9.96
N THR A 71 -8.21 -24.43 -8.82
CA THR A 71 -8.70 -25.80 -8.64
C THR A 71 -9.90 -26.09 -9.56
N GLU A 72 -10.83 -25.15 -9.67
CA GLU A 72 -11.99 -25.30 -10.55
C GLU A 72 -11.60 -25.27 -12.01
N CYS A 73 -10.68 -24.36 -12.42
CA CYS A 73 -10.17 -24.32 -13.79
C CYS A 73 -9.52 -25.65 -14.22
N TYR A 74 -8.75 -26.27 -13.33
CA TYR A 74 -8.17 -27.58 -13.60
C TYR A 74 -9.20 -28.71 -13.62
N ARG A 75 -10.19 -28.71 -12.70
CA ARG A 75 -11.19 -29.79 -12.59
C ARG A 75 -12.28 -29.71 -13.65
N SER A 76 -12.67 -28.51 -14.06
CA SER A 76 -13.73 -28.30 -15.07
C SER A 76 -13.30 -28.61 -16.50
N GLY A 77 -11.98 -28.82 -16.71
CA GLY A 77 -11.43 -29.02 -18.05
C GLY A 77 -11.10 -27.75 -18.79
N MET A 78 -11.22 -26.57 -18.19
CA MET A 78 -10.87 -25.28 -18.81
C MET A 78 -9.42 -25.25 -19.29
N MET A 79 -8.51 -25.96 -18.59
CA MET A 79 -7.09 -26.03 -18.93
C MET A 79 -6.70 -27.26 -19.76
N ASP A 80 -7.61 -28.22 -19.98
CA ASP A 80 -7.32 -29.53 -20.53
C ASP A 80 -6.67 -29.49 -21.92
N ALA A 81 -7.17 -28.68 -22.83
CA ALA A 81 -6.60 -28.56 -24.18
C ALA A 81 -5.12 -28.07 -24.14
N THR A 82 -4.82 -27.13 -23.24
CA THR A 82 -3.46 -26.59 -23.09
C THR A 82 -2.54 -27.57 -22.36
N LEU A 83 -3.07 -28.33 -21.38
CA LEU A 83 -2.32 -29.40 -20.69
C LEU A 83 -1.95 -30.53 -21.65
N LEU A 84 -2.88 -30.97 -22.53
CA LEU A 84 -2.60 -31.95 -23.59
C LEU A 84 -1.59 -31.43 -24.58
N LYS A 85 -1.68 -30.13 -24.95
CA LYS A 85 -0.66 -29.50 -25.79
C LYS A 85 0.71 -29.47 -25.11
N MET A 86 0.79 -29.15 -23.82
CA MET A 86 2.03 -29.18 -23.04
C MET A 86 2.64 -30.60 -23.01
N LEU A 87 1.82 -31.63 -22.89
CA LEU A 87 2.29 -33.01 -22.97
C LEU A 87 2.87 -33.33 -24.35
N ALA A 88 2.22 -32.88 -25.43
CA ALA A 88 2.67 -33.07 -26.79
C ALA A 88 4.04 -32.39 -27.09
N VAL A 89 4.28 -31.23 -26.47
CA VAL A 89 5.54 -30.46 -26.61
C VAL A 89 6.44 -30.59 -25.40
N TYR A 90 6.31 -31.66 -24.63
CA TYR A 90 6.99 -31.84 -23.34
C TYR A 90 8.51 -31.62 -23.43
N ASP A 91 9.19 -32.21 -24.45
CA ASP A 91 10.63 -32.09 -24.59
C ASP A 91 11.08 -30.67 -24.91
N GLU A 92 10.25 -29.90 -25.61
CA GLU A 92 10.50 -28.48 -25.86
C GLU A 92 10.39 -27.66 -24.57
N VAL A 93 9.39 -27.92 -23.74
CA VAL A 93 9.25 -27.28 -22.43
C VAL A 93 10.43 -27.64 -21.52
N MET A 94 10.85 -28.93 -21.51
CA MET A 94 12.01 -29.36 -20.74
C MET A 94 13.29 -28.65 -21.22
N ALA A 95 13.50 -28.52 -22.52
CA ALA A 95 14.66 -27.84 -23.07
C ALA A 95 14.72 -26.34 -22.70
N ILE A 96 13.58 -25.72 -22.46
CA ILE A 96 13.52 -24.33 -22.00
C ILE A 96 13.92 -24.21 -20.52
N ILE A 97 13.47 -25.13 -19.66
CA ILE A 97 13.60 -25.02 -18.21
C ILE A 97 14.87 -25.64 -17.65
N LEU A 98 15.22 -26.84 -18.09
CA LEU A 98 16.34 -27.62 -17.51
C LEU A 98 17.67 -26.83 -17.44
N PRO A 99 18.10 -26.05 -18.46
CA PRO A 99 19.34 -25.29 -18.39
C PRO A 99 19.37 -24.25 -17.25
N THR A 100 18.21 -23.89 -16.67
CA THR A 100 18.10 -22.89 -15.61
C THR A 100 18.13 -23.51 -14.20
N LEU A 101 18.14 -24.83 -14.10
CA LEU A 101 18.10 -25.59 -12.86
C LEU A 101 19.46 -26.18 -12.50
N GLY A 102 19.71 -26.31 -11.20
CA GLY A 102 20.87 -27.09 -10.71
C GLY A 102 20.70 -28.59 -10.95
N PRO A 103 21.81 -29.39 -10.87
CA PRO A 103 21.81 -30.82 -11.23
C PRO A 103 20.74 -31.65 -10.52
N ASP A 104 20.57 -31.47 -9.21
CA ASP A 104 19.60 -32.24 -8.41
C ASP A 104 18.16 -31.97 -8.86
N ARG A 105 17.88 -30.72 -9.23
CA ARG A 105 16.57 -30.31 -9.73
C ARG A 105 16.33 -30.78 -11.16
N GLN A 106 17.34 -30.83 -11.99
CA GLN A 106 17.24 -31.37 -13.35
C GLN A 106 16.80 -32.84 -13.34
N ALA A 107 17.29 -33.62 -12.39
CA ALA A 107 16.99 -35.06 -12.29
C ALA A 107 15.52 -35.35 -11.93
N THR A 108 14.85 -34.43 -11.23
CA THR A 108 13.50 -34.63 -10.73
C THR A 108 12.46 -33.73 -11.36
N TYR A 109 12.86 -32.79 -12.23
CA TYR A 109 11.94 -31.83 -12.82
C TYR A 109 11.01 -32.48 -13.85
N SER A 110 9.73 -32.13 -13.74
CA SER A 110 8.72 -32.30 -14.77
C SER A 110 7.82 -31.06 -14.78
N PRO A 111 7.31 -30.60 -15.93
CA PRO A 111 6.30 -29.54 -15.95
C PRO A 111 5.00 -29.98 -15.28
N PHE A 112 4.75 -31.28 -15.14
CA PHE A 112 3.59 -31.86 -14.48
C PHE A 112 3.93 -32.33 -13.06
N LEU A 113 3.03 -32.06 -12.13
CA LEU A 113 3.05 -32.46 -10.74
C LEU A 113 1.80 -33.30 -10.45
N PRO A 114 1.90 -34.63 -10.45
CA PRO A 114 0.77 -35.49 -10.13
C PRO A 114 0.21 -35.22 -8.74
N VAL A 115 -1.11 -35.34 -8.60
CA VAL A 115 -1.75 -35.40 -7.28
C VAL A 115 -1.87 -36.87 -6.91
N SER A 116 -1.18 -37.28 -5.86
CA SER A 116 -1.18 -38.68 -5.39
C SER A 116 -2.59 -39.16 -5.10
N PRO A 117 -3.04 -40.26 -5.68
CA PRO A 117 -4.31 -40.89 -5.31
C PRO A 117 -4.26 -41.53 -3.92
N VAL A 118 -3.06 -41.78 -3.37
CA VAL A 118 -2.85 -42.40 -2.07
C VAL A 118 -2.89 -41.37 -0.93
N SER A 119 -2.09 -40.30 -1.04
CA SER A 119 -1.91 -39.31 0.01
C SER A 119 -2.64 -37.99 -0.23
N GLY A 120 -3.10 -37.74 -1.47
CA GLY A 120 -3.65 -36.47 -1.90
C GLY A 120 -2.61 -35.35 -2.02
N LYS A 121 -1.32 -35.65 -1.90
CA LYS A 121 -0.21 -34.71 -2.03
C LYS A 121 0.09 -34.39 -3.48
N VAL A 122 0.55 -33.20 -3.75
CA VAL A 122 1.11 -32.79 -5.04
C VAL A 122 2.57 -33.24 -5.10
N LEU A 123 2.88 -34.15 -5.99
CA LEU A 123 4.16 -34.83 -6.01
C LEU A 123 5.13 -34.16 -6.97
N GLN A 124 6.35 -33.96 -6.51
CA GLN A 124 7.46 -33.54 -7.36
C GLN A 124 8.37 -34.74 -7.65
N VAL A 125 8.00 -35.47 -8.67
CA VAL A 125 8.67 -36.71 -9.08
C VAL A 125 8.99 -36.70 -10.55
N PRO A 126 10.03 -37.43 -11.02
CA PRO A 126 10.31 -37.55 -12.44
C PRO A 126 9.22 -38.37 -13.15
N MET A 127 8.92 -38.00 -14.39
CA MET A 127 8.05 -38.80 -15.25
C MET A 127 8.88 -39.88 -15.92
N ILE A 128 8.56 -41.16 -15.67
CA ILE A 128 9.24 -42.32 -16.21
C ILE A 128 8.71 -42.72 -17.59
N ALA A 129 7.46 -42.35 -17.90
CA ALA A 129 6.86 -42.52 -19.24
C ALA A 129 5.80 -41.44 -19.47
N ARG A 130 5.44 -41.25 -20.72
CA ARG A 130 4.37 -40.33 -21.17
C ARG A 130 3.75 -40.86 -22.46
N ASP A 131 2.47 -40.67 -22.58
CA ASP A 131 1.69 -41.02 -23.77
C ASP A 131 0.81 -39.83 -24.17
N ALA A 132 1.25 -39.10 -25.20
CA ALA A 132 0.52 -37.94 -25.69
C ALA A 132 -0.80 -38.29 -26.35
N ALA A 133 -0.94 -39.52 -26.91
CA ALA A 133 -2.17 -39.96 -27.53
C ALA A 133 -3.26 -40.30 -26.50
N LYS A 134 -2.84 -40.83 -25.35
CA LYS A 134 -3.72 -41.12 -24.23
C LYS A 134 -3.90 -39.91 -23.30
N GLY A 135 -3.01 -38.90 -23.36
CA GLY A 135 -3.01 -37.79 -22.44
C GLY A 135 -2.50 -38.15 -21.06
N THR A 136 -1.55 -39.11 -20.94
CA THR A 136 -1.09 -39.63 -19.66
C THR A 136 0.39 -39.40 -19.41
N VAL A 137 0.74 -39.34 -18.12
CA VAL A 137 2.11 -39.41 -17.60
C VAL A 137 2.20 -40.55 -16.59
N THR A 138 3.39 -41.17 -16.49
CA THR A 138 3.63 -42.28 -15.57
C THR A 138 4.76 -41.90 -14.61
N TYR A 139 4.59 -42.19 -13.34
CA TYR A 139 5.54 -41.89 -12.27
C TYR A 139 5.57 -43.06 -11.23
N ILE A 140 6.55 -43.02 -10.33
CA ILE A 140 6.60 -43.92 -9.17
C ILE A 140 6.02 -43.17 -7.97
N GLU A 141 4.99 -43.73 -7.34
CA GLU A 141 4.39 -43.20 -6.11
C GLU A 141 5.39 -43.34 -4.95
N PRO A 142 5.82 -42.20 -4.34
CA PRO A 142 6.84 -42.23 -3.29
C PRO A 142 6.42 -43.07 -2.05
N ASP A 143 5.15 -43.04 -1.69
CA ASP A 143 4.65 -43.68 -0.46
C ASP A 143 4.51 -45.22 -0.60
N THR A 144 4.28 -45.75 -1.80
CA THR A 144 4.04 -47.17 -2.04
C THR A 144 5.08 -47.85 -2.93
N GLY A 145 5.84 -47.08 -3.72
CA GLY A 145 6.75 -47.59 -4.73
C GLY A 145 6.05 -48.12 -5.99
N GLU A 146 4.74 -48.00 -6.09
CA GLU A 146 3.95 -48.46 -7.23
C GLU A 146 4.12 -47.51 -8.44
N THR A 147 4.07 -48.10 -9.63
CA THR A 147 4.03 -47.33 -10.88
C THR A 147 2.60 -46.90 -11.16
N ILE A 148 2.37 -45.57 -11.22
CA ILE A 148 1.05 -44.97 -11.48
C ILE A 148 1.04 -44.26 -12.83
N GLU A 149 0.08 -44.63 -13.68
CA GLU A 149 -0.27 -43.87 -14.89
C GLU A 149 -1.47 -42.96 -14.57
N THR A 150 -1.35 -41.67 -14.88
CA THR A 150 -2.42 -40.69 -14.62
C THR A 150 -2.63 -39.76 -15.79
N LEU A 151 -3.88 -39.29 -15.99
CA LEU A 151 -4.22 -38.26 -16.97
C LEU A 151 -3.59 -36.91 -16.56
N VAL A 152 -3.15 -36.12 -17.53
CA VAL A 152 -2.72 -34.73 -17.30
C VAL A 152 -3.91 -33.76 -17.15
N THR A 153 -5.13 -34.22 -17.31
CA THR A 153 -6.40 -33.46 -17.35
C THR A 153 -7.24 -33.71 -16.10
N GLY A 154 -8.34 -32.96 -15.96
CA GLY A 154 -9.34 -33.17 -14.92
C GLY A 154 -8.84 -32.91 -13.49
N GLY A 155 -7.81 -32.12 -13.32
CA GLY A 155 -7.23 -31.79 -12.02
C GLY A 155 -6.41 -32.90 -11.37
N ARG A 156 -6.04 -33.95 -12.11
CA ARG A 156 -5.19 -35.04 -11.63
C ARG A 156 -3.72 -34.69 -11.54
N VAL A 157 -3.31 -33.66 -12.24
CA VAL A 157 -1.99 -33.03 -12.15
C VAL A 157 -2.13 -31.53 -11.91
N LYS A 158 -1.08 -30.93 -11.37
CA LYS A 158 -0.84 -29.49 -11.42
C LYS A 158 0.40 -29.24 -12.29
N CYS A 159 0.64 -27.98 -12.68
CA CYS A 159 1.86 -27.63 -13.35
C CYS A 159 2.87 -26.96 -12.40
N GLN A 160 4.17 -27.12 -12.71
CA GLN A 160 5.23 -26.32 -12.10
C GLN A 160 5.05 -24.84 -12.41
N TRP A 161 5.46 -23.98 -11.50
CA TRP A 161 5.22 -22.52 -11.51
C TRP A 161 5.30 -21.85 -12.90
N LYS A 162 6.44 -21.97 -13.59
CA LYS A 162 6.63 -21.30 -14.87
C LYS A 162 5.81 -21.93 -16.00
N ALA A 163 5.63 -23.24 -15.94
CA ALA A 163 4.78 -23.98 -16.87
C ALA A 163 3.29 -23.68 -16.63
N ASP A 164 2.87 -23.59 -15.35
CA ASP A 164 1.52 -23.21 -14.96
C ASP A 164 1.16 -21.79 -15.42
N TRP A 165 2.09 -20.86 -15.26
CA TRP A 165 1.90 -19.49 -15.68
C TRP A 165 1.73 -19.36 -17.20
N ALA A 166 2.59 -20.01 -17.96
CA ALA A 166 2.48 -20.09 -19.42
C ALA A 166 1.19 -20.78 -19.89
N MET A 167 0.81 -21.87 -19.21
CA MET A 167 -0.43 -22.60 -19.47
C MET A 167 -1.66 -21.70 -19.29
N ARG A 168 -1.72 -20.94 -18.20
CA ARG A 168 -2.81 -19.98 -17.92
C ARG A 168 -2.87 -18.89 -18.99
N TRP A 169 -1.73 -18.28 -19.34
CA TRP A 169 -1.69 -17.28 -20.41
C TRP A 169 -2.26 -17.81 -21.72
N THR A 170 -1.88 -19.04 -22.07
CA THR A 170 -2.33 -19.68 -23.31
C THR A 170 -3.81 -20.05 -23.25
N ALA A 171 -4.27 -20.64 -22.14
CA ALA A 171 -5.62 -21.15 -22.01
C ALA A 171 -6.68 -20.02 -21.86
N LEU A 172 -6.29 -18.94 -21.20
CA LEU A 172 -7.19 -17.80 -20.91
C LEU A 172 -7.04 -16.65 -21.93
N GLY A 173 -6.05 -16.72 -22.84
CA GLY A 173 -5.81 -15.66 -23.82
C GLY A 173 -5.45 -14.32 -23.15
N VAL A 174 -4.52 -14.34 -22.20
CA VAL A 174 -4.14 -13.15 -21.44
C VAL A 174 -3.37 -12.17 -22.33
N ASP A 175 -3.88 -10.95 -22.47
CA ASP A 175 -3.25 -9.91 -23.31
C ASP A 175 -2.23 -9.06 -22.56
N TYR A 176 -2.41 -8.87 -21.25
CA TYR A 176 -1.55 -8.02 -20.42
C TYR A 176 -1.43 -8.53 -19.00
N GLU A 177 -0.20 -8.55 -18.47
CA GLU A 177 0.07 -8.91 -17.08
C GLU A 177 1.24 -8.12 -16.50
N MET A 178 1.06 -7.56 -15.29
CA MET A 178 2.11 -6.87 -14.55
C MET A 178 2.79 -7.83 -13.58
N ALA A 179 4.11 -7.69 -13.44
CA ALA A 179 4.89 -8.47 -12.48
C ALA A 179 5.92 -7.63 -11.74
N GLY A 180 6.27 -8.02 -10.51
CA GLY A 180 7.41 -7.45 -9.81
C GLY A 180 8.72 -7.76 -10.52
N LYS A 181 9.72 -6.89 -10.39
CA LYS A 181 11.02 -7.07 -11.04
C LYS A 181 11.74 -8.38 -10.66
N ASP A 182 11.44 -8.96 -9.53
CA ASP A 182 11.96 -10.23 -9.07
C ASP A 182 11.40 -11.45 -9.85
N LEU A 183 10.38 -11.22 -10.69
CA LEU A 183 9.79 -12.24 -11.56
C LEU A 183 10.22 -12.14 -13.03
N ILE A 184 11.12 -11.22 -13.39
CA ILE A 184 11.55 -11.01 -14.80
C ILE A 184 12.03 -12.30 -15.46
N ASP A 185 12.87 -13.08 -14.79
CA ASP A 185 13.36 -14.36 -15.31
C ASP A 185 12.23 -15.38 -15.49
N SER A 186 11.26 -15.39 -14.56
CA SER A 186 10.09 -16.26 -14.64
C SER A 186 9.19 -15.85 -15.80
N VAL A 187 8.94 -14.55 -16.00
CA VAL A 187 8.19 -14.01 -17.15
C VAL A 187 8.87 -14.42 -18.47
N THR A 188 10.20 -14.27 -18.55
CA THR A 188 10.97 -14.63 -19.75
C THR A 188 10.83 -16.12 -20.09
N LEU A 189 10.96 -17.00 -19.11
CA LEU A 189 10.85 -18.44 -19.32
C LEU A 189 9.41 -18.85 -19.62
N SER A 190 8.43 -18.33 -18.90
CA SER A 190 7.00 -18.57 -19.14
C SER A 190 6.58 -18.09 -20.54
N SER A 191 7.11 -16.95 -21.02
CA SER A 191 6.87 -16.46 -22.38
C SER A 191 7.38 -17.43 -23.46
N ARG A 192 8.55 -18.05 -23.24
CA ARG A 192 9.07 -19.06 -24.16
C ARG A 192 8.20 -20.33 -24.16
N ILE A 193 7.75 -20.77 -22.98
CA ILE A 193 6.84 -21.92 -22.87
C ILE A 193 5.49 -21.59 -23.51
N CYS A 194 4.92 -20.41 -23.28
CA CYS A 194 3.67 -19.97 -23.90
C CYS A 194 3.73 -20.06 -25.43
N LYS A 195 4.84 -19.63 -26.04
CA LYS A 195 5.09 -19.78 -27.50
C LYS A 195 5.16 -21.25 -27.93
N ALA A 196 5.82 -22.12 -27.16
CA ALA A 196 5.87 -23.55 -27.43
C ALA A 196 4.47 -24.20 -27.36
N LEU A 197 3.61 -23.69 -26.49
CA LEU A 197 2.19 -24.09 -26.39
C LEU A 197 1.34 -23.55 -27.57
N GLY A 198 1.89 -22.68 -28.42
CA GLY A 198 1.18 -22.03 -29.51
C GLY A 198 0.37 -20.81 -29.10
N GLY A 199 0.58 -20.30 -27.86
CA GLY A 199 -0.02 -19.07 -27.36
C GLY A 199 0.82 -17.83 -27.68
N THR A 200 0.22 -16.66 -27.47
CA THR A 200 0.91 -15.36 -27.50
C THR A 200 1.16 -14.92 -26.07
N PRO A 201 2.43 -14.71 -25.65
CA PRO A 201 2.71 -14.19 -24.33
C PRO A 201 2.10 -12.80 -24.17
N PRO A 202 1.58 -12.46 -22.96
CA PRO A 202 1.02 -11.14 -22.70
C PRO A 202 2.08 -10.05 -22.81
N GLU A 203 1.66 -8.86 -23.21
CA GLU A 203 2.43 -7.66 -22.98
C GLU A 203 2.56 -7.43 -21.46
N GLY A 204 3.72 -6.91 -21.03
CA GLY A 204 4.02 -6.86 -19.61
C GLY A 204 4.57 -5.54 -19.13
N PHE A 205 4.44 -5.33 -17.84
CA PHE A 205 5.06 -4.22 -17.13
C PHE A 205 5.70 -4.73 -15.84
N ASN A 206 6.97 -4.39 -15.63
CA ASN A 206 7.66 -4.73 -14.39
C ASN A 206 7.71 -3.53 -13.44
N TYR A 207 7.18 -3.70 -12.24
CA TYR A 207 7.24 -2.70 -11.19
C TYR A 207 8.33 -3.00 -10.17
N GLU A 208 8.82 -1.94 -9.52
CA GLU A 208 9.85 -2.03 -8.48
C GLU A 208 9.30 -2.56 -7.15
N LEU A 209 10.22 -3.03 -6.33
CA LEU A 209 9.91 -3.53 -4.99
C LEU A 209 9.64 -2.39 -4.01
N PHE A 210 8.84 -2.69 -2.99
CA PHE A 210 8.68 -1.82 -1.84
C PHE A 210 9.76 -2.10 -0.80
N LEU A 211 10.20 -1.02 -0.16
CA LEU A 211 11.23 -1.03 0.87
C LEU A 211 10.61 -0.60 2.21
N ASP A 212 11.14 -1.11 3.30
CA ASP A 212 10.77 -0.66 4.64
C ASP A 212 11.35 0.72 4.96
N GLU A 213 11.12 1.20 6.17
CA GLU A 213 11.64 2.48 6.67
C GLU A 213 13.17 2.58 6.55
N LYS A 214 13.87 1.45 6.74
CA LYS A 214 15.34 1.36 6.66
C LYS A 214 15.87 1.18 5.25
N GLY A 215 15.00 1.12 4.25
CA GLY A 215 15.37 0.89 2.85
C GLY A 215 15.68 -0.58 2.53
N GLN A 216 15.25 -1.53 3.35
CA GLN A 216 15.39 -2.95 3.10
C GLN A 216 14.15 -3.48 2.37
N LYS A 217 14.33 -4.54 1.56
CA LYS A 217 13.20 -5.19 0.88
C LYS A 217 12.16 -5.66 1.91
N ILE A 218 10.90 -5.30 1.69
CA ILE A 218 9.76 -5.83 2.45
C ILE A 218 9.60 -7.32 2.15
N SER A 219 9.44 -8.11 3.20
CA SER A 219 9.29 -9.56 3.12
C SER A 219 8.24 -10.03 4.10
N LYS A 220 7.34 -10.90 3.65
CA LYS A 220 6.30 -11.52 4.50
C LYS A 220 6.90 -12.27 5.69
N SER A 221 8.03 -12.95 5.49
CA SER A 221 8.71 -13.71 6.56
C SER A 221 9.34 -12.83 7.63
N LYS A 222 9.69 -11.57 7.29
CA LYS A 222 10.24 -10.61 8.26
C LYS A 222 9.16 -9.76 8.94
N GLY A 223 7.95 -9.70 8.39
CA GLY A 223 6.86 -8.88 8.91
C GLY A 223 7.19 -7.39 8.97
N ASN A 224 8.10 -6.90 8.10
CA ASN A 224 8.60 -5.53 8.10
C ASN A 224 7.87 -4.60 7.11
N GLY A 225 6.71 -5.01 6.63
CA GLY A 225 5.91 -4.25 5.68
C GLY A 225 4.64 -3.69 6.31
N LEU A 226 4.17 -2.58 5.75
CA LEU A 226 2.83 -2.04 6.01
C LEU A 226 1.82 -2.86 5.22
N THR A 227 0.82 -3.42 5.90
CA THR A 227 -0.28 -4.14 5.24
C THR A 227 -1.33 -3.17 4.68
N ILE A 228 -2.18 -3.67 3.80
CA ILE A 228 -3.28 -2.87 3.24
C ILE A 228 -4.27 -2.49 4.33
N GLU A 229 -4.63 -3.43 5.20
CA GLU A 229 -5.53 -3.20 6.33
C GLU A 229 -5.00 -2.13 7.27
N GLU A 230 -3.69 -2.13 7.54
CA GLU A 230 -3.05 -1.09 8.33
C GLU A 230 -3.12 0.27 7.63
N TRP A 231 -2.85 0.34 6.31
CA TRP A 231 -3.03 1.60 5.58
C TRP A 231 -4.45 2.12 5.69
N LEU A 232 -5.45 1.26 5.43
CA LEU A 232 -6.87 1.62 5.43
C LEU A 232 -7.41 2.00 6.83
N THR A 233 -6.68 1.69 7.89
CA THR A 233 -6.97 2.18 9.23
C THR A 233 -6.76 3.69 9.36
N TYR A 234 -5.82 4.26 8.57
CA TYR A 234 -5.36 5.64 8.70
C TYR A 234 -5.57 6.50 7.45
N ALA A 235 -5.99 5.91 6.34
CA ALA A 235 -6.17 6.62 5.08
C ALA A 235 -7.13 5.89 4.13
N SER A 236 -7.59 6.60 3.10
CA SER A 236 -8.55 6.07 2.13
C SER A 236 -7.88 5.11 1.12
N PRO A 237 -8.68 4.23 0.47
CA PRO A 237 -8.23 3.37 -0.62
C PRO A 237 -7.62 4.15 -1.78
N GLU A 238 -8.18 5.31 -2.11
CA GLU A 238 -7.72 6.15 -3.22
C GLU A 238 -6.31 6.70 -2.98
N SER A 239 -5.98 7.03 -1.72
CA SER A 239 -4.64 7.48 -1.36
C SER A 239 -3.61 6.36 -1.55
N LEU A 240 -3.95 5.12 -1.22
CA LEU A 240 -3.11 3.95 -1.48
C LEU A 240 -2.98 3.70 -2.98
N SER A 241 -4.08 3.77 -3.72
CA SER A 241 -4.10 3.62 -5.18
C SER A 241 -3.18 4.64 -5.84
N LEU A 242 -3.25 5.91 -5.42
CA LEU A 242 -2.32 6.96 -5.88
C LEU A 242 -0.86 6.60 -5.58
N TYR A 243 -0.57 6.17 -4.34
CA TYR A 243 0.78 5.79 -3.95
C TYR A 243 1.33 4.65 -4.81
N MET A 244 0.51 3.64 -5.10
CA MET A 244 0.88 2.52 -5.97
C MET A 244 1.08 2.94 -7.42
N PHE A 245 0.19 3.78 -7.95
CA PHE A 245 0.22 4.24 -9.33
C PHE A 245 1.42 5.13 -9.66
N GLN A 246 1.81 6.02 -8.74
CA GLN A 246 2.90 6.95 -8.97
C GLN A 246 4.27 6.24 -9.06
N LYS A 247 5.08 6.57 -10.08
CA LYS A 247 6.47 6.11 -10.26
C LYS A 247 6.66 4.60 -10.03
N PRO A 248 5.91 3.73 -10.71
CA PRO A 248 5.93 2.29 -10.43
C PRO A 248 7.29 1.62 -10.76
N LYS A 249 8.14 2.28 -11.55
CA LYS A 249 9.52 1.83 -11.87
C LYS A 249 10.59 2.30 -10.88
N ALA A 250 10.19 2.98 -9.80
CA ALA A 250 11.10 3.43 -8.75
C ALA A 250 10.81 2.69 -7.45
N ALA A 251 11.84 2.20 -6.77
CA ALA A 251 11.70 1.63 -5.45
C ALA A 251 11.17 2.67 -4.47
N LYS A 252 10.11 2.34 -3.74
CA LYS A 252 9.43 3.23 -2.79
C LYS A 252 9.46 2.64 -1.39
N ARG A 253 9.61 3.51 -0.39
CA ARG A 253 9.52 3.11 1.01
C ARG A 253 8.06 3.09 1.45
N LEU A 254 7.57 1.95 1.89
CA LEU A 254 6.20 1.75 2.36
C LEU A 254 6.20 1.51 3.88
N TYR A 255 5.90 2.55 4.64
CA TYR A 255 5.83 2.58 6.10
C TYR A 255 4.87 3.69 6.57
N PHE A 256 4.52 3.73 7.84
CA PHE A 256 3.43 4.60 8.32
C PHE A 256 3.63 6.08 8.03
N ASP A 257 4.85 6.62 8.16
CA ASP A 257 5.08 8.06 7.99
C ASP A 257 4.88 8.58 6.54
N VAL A 258 4.73 7.69 5.53
CA VAL A 258 4.39 8.12 4.17
C VAL A 258 2.90 8.42 4.01
N ILE A 259 2.04 7.91 4.90
CA ILE A 259 0.58 8.04 4.79
C ILE A 259 0.11 9.49 4.77
N PRO A 260 0.46 10.36 5.73
CA PRO A 260 -0.04 11.74 5.75
C PRO A 260 0.31 12.53 4.50
N ARG A 261 1.53 12.35 4.04
CA ARG A 261 2.00 13.00 2.81
C ARG A 261 1.24 12.52 1.58
N THR A 262 1.01 11.22 1.48
CA THR A 262 0.31 10.65 0.33
C THR A 262 -1.15 11.08 0.30
N VAL A 263 -1.79 11.18 1.45
CA VAL A 263 -3.15 11.71 1.57
C VAL A 263 -3.20 13.16 1.06
N ASP A 264 -2.28 14.01 1.52
CA ASP A 264 -2.23 15.41 1.07
C ASP A 264 -1.90 15.53 -0.43
N GLU A 265 -1.01 14.69 -0.98
CA GLU A 265 -0.76 14.63 -2.42
C GLU A 265 -2.03 14.24 -3.20
N TYR A 266 -2.78 13.24 -2.73
CA TYR A 266 -4.05 12.85 -3.33
C TYR A 266 -5.05 14.00 -3.35
N LEU A 267 -5.22 14.69 -2.23
CA LEU A 267 -6.11 15.84 -2.10
C LEU A 267 -5.70 17.01 -3.02
N GLN A 268 -4.40 17.26 -3.19
CA GLN A 268 -3.88 18.27 -4.10
C GLN A 268 -4.21 17.95 -5.56
N PHE A 269 -4.00 16.69 -5.98
CA PHE A 269 -4.36 16.26 -7.34
C PHE A 269 -5.86 16.35 -7.58
N LEU A 270 -6.66 15.97 -6.60
CA LEU A 270 -8.11 16.03 -6.67
C LEU A 270 -8.61 17.47 -6.79
N ALA A 271 -8.11 18.37 -5.95
CA ALA A 271 -8.48 19.79 -5.98
C ALA A 271 -8.07 20.50 -7.28
N ALA A 272 -6.94 20.10 -7.88
CA ALA A 272 -6.47 20.69 -9.13
C ALA A 272 -7.27 20.20 -10.35
N TYR A 273 -7.86 19.02 -10.30
CA TYR A 273 -8.45 18.33 -11.44
C TYR A 273 -9.58 19.11 -12.15
N PRO A 274 -10.56 19.74 -11.47
CA PRO A 274 -11.67 20.43 -12.15
C PRO A 274 -11.22 21.56 -13.07
N ALA A 275 -10.19 22.30 -12.68
CA ALA A 275 -9.68 23.45 -13.40
C ALA A 275 -8.71 23.13 -14.55
N GLN A 276 -8.36 21.84 -14.72
CA GLN A 276 -7.38 21.42 -15.72
C GLN A 276 -8.00 21.26 -17.11
N GLU A 277 -7.19 21.51 -18.15
CA GLU A 277 -7.53 21.22 -19.54
C GLU A 277 -7.55 19.69 -19.79
N ALA A 278 -8.26 19.24 -20.84
CA ALA A 278 -8.52 17.82 -21.12
C ALA A 278 -7.25 16.95 -21.11
N LYS A 279 -6.14 17.42 -21.69
CA LYS A 279 -4.88 16.68 -21.68
C LYS A 279 -4.30 16.57 -20.26
N ALA A 280 -4.28 17.66 -19.52
CA ALA A 280 -3.77 17.68 -18.14
C ALA A 280 -4.65 16.83 -17.19
N LYS A 281 -5.95 16.72 -17.47
CA LYS A 281 -6.86 15.83 -16.74
C LYS A 281 -6.48 14.35 -16.90
N ILE A 282 -6.12 13.93 -18.13
CA ILE A 282 -5.65 12.55 -18.38
C ILE A 282 -4.29 12.29 -17.73
N ASP A 283 -3.42 13.29 -17.71
CA ASP A 283 -2.10 13.19 -17.06
C ASP A 283 -2.19 13.27 -15.52
N ASN A 284 -3.33 13.67 -14.96
CA ASN A 284 -3.54 13.72 -13.52
C ASN A 284 -3.80 12.32 -12.95
N PRO A 285 -3.02 11.86 -11.96
CA PRO A 285 -3.17 10.52 -11.39
C PRO A 285 -4.57 10.20 -10.86
N VAL A 286 -5.32 11.19 -10.36
CA VAL A 286 -6.67 10.94 -9.81
C VAL A 286 -7.66 10.49 -10.88
N TRP A 287 -7.45 10.89 -12.15
CA TRP A 287 -8.25 10.39 -13.26
C TRP A 287 -8.16 8.87 -13.37
N HIS A 288 -6.94 8.32 -13.25
CA HIS A 288 -6.70 6.88 -13.31
C HIS A 288 -7.19 6.15 -12.05
N VAL A 289 -6.97 6.74 -10.87
CA VAL A 289 -7.43 6.19 -9.59
C VAL A 289 -8.95 6.03 -9.56
N HIS A 290 -9.67 6.95 -10.20
CA HIS A 290 -11.15 6.93 -10.23
C HIS A 290 -11.75 6.43 -11.56
N GLY A 291 -10.98 5.71 -12.37
CA GLY A 291 -11.49 5.15 -13.63
C GLY A 291 -12.04 6.20 -14.59
N GLY A 292 -11.48 7.41 -14.60
CA GLY A 292 -11.89 8.52 -15.49
C GLY A 292 -12.93 9.47 -14.90
N ASN A 293 -13.43 9.21 -13.68
CA ASN A 293 -14.49 10.00 -13.06
C ASN A 293 -14.16 10.42 -11.61
N PRO A 294 -13.14 11.29 -11.40
CA PRO A 294 -12.82 11.78 -10.07
C PRO A 294 -13.98 12.57 -9.45
N PRO A 295 -14.26 12.39 -8.15
CA PRO A 295 -15.28 13.17 -7.46
C PRO A 295 -14.88 14.64 -7.38
N GLU A 296 -15.88 15.53 -7.42
CA GLU A 296 -15.70 16.92 -7.05
C GLU A 296 -15.61 17.00 -5.52
N ALA A 297 -14.49 17.52 -5.02
CA ALA A 297 -14.32 17.73 -3.59
C ALA A 297 -13.62 19.07 -3.35
N GLU A 298 -14.33 19.98 -2.74
CA GLU A 298 -13.75 21.16 -2.13
C GLU A 298 -13.37 20.83 -0.69
N LEU A 299 -12.08 20.68 -0.44
CA LEU A 299 -11.55 20.42 0.89
C LEU A 299 -10.76 21.63 1.37
N PRO A 300 -11.31 22.40 2.30
CA PRO A 300 -10.66 23.62 2.79
C PRO A 300 -9.45 23.29 3.69
N ILE A 301 -9.21 22.00 3.99
CA ILE A 301 -8.27 21.57 5.02
C ILE A 301 -7.41 20.42 4.51
N THR A 302 -6.10 20.49 4.74
CA THR A 302 -5.16 19.40 4.49
C THR A 302 -5.14 18.39 5.65
N PHE A 303 -4.72 17.17 5.37
CA PHE A 303 -4.57 16.13 6.40
C PHE A 303 -3.52 16.52 7.45
N ALA A 304 -2.40 17.11 7.03
CA ALA A 304 -1.38 17.64 7.94
C ALA A 304 -1.95 18.72 8.88
N LEU A 305 -2.90 19.53 8.40
CA LEU A 305 -3.53 20.55 9.22
C LEU A 305 -4.50 19.93 10.26
N LEU A 306 -5.24 18.88 9.85
CA LEU A 306 -6.06 18.09 10.78
C LEU A 306 -5.21 17.47 11.91
N LEU A 307 -4.05 16.88 11.56
CA LEU A 307 -3.10 16.33 12.55
C LEU A 307 -2.65 17.39 13.56
N ASN A 308 -2.36 18.61 13.09
CA ASN A 308 -1.98 19.72 13.99
C ASN A 308 -3.13 20.17 14.89
N LEU A 309 -4.37 20.17 14.37
CA LEU A 309 -5.55 20.47 15.18
C LEU A 309 -5.75 19.41 16.27
N VAL A 310 -5.61 18.13 15.94
CA VAL A 310 -5.63 17.04 16.94
C VAL A 310 -4.57 17.30 18.01
N ALA A 311 -3.35 17.63 17.57
CA ALA A 311 -2.24 17.91 18.46
C ALA A 311 -2.51 19.04 19.46
N ALA A 312 -3.01 20.16 18.96
CA ALA A 312 -3.21 21.36 19.76
C ALA A 312 -4.44 21.28 20.66
N SER A 313 -5.49 20.63 20.17
CA SER A 313 -6.76 20.50 20.90
C SER A 313 -6.80 19.28 21.83
N ASN A 314 -5.85 18.36 21.71
CA ASN A 314 -5.89 17.05 22.36
C ASN A 314 -7.18 16.30 22.05
N ALA A 315 -7.64 16.37 20.78
CA ALA A 315 -8.88 15.74 20.35
C ALA A 315 -8.78 14.22 20.37
N HIS A 316 -9.71 13.56 21.02
CA HIS A 316 -9.82 12.11 21.06
C HIS A 316 -10.89 11.56 20.10
N ASP A 317 -11.69 12.45 19.51
CA ASP A 317 -12.72 12.13 18.55
C ASP A 317 -12.81 13.21 17.44
N LYS A 318 -13.52 12.89 16.37
CA LYS A 318 -13.68 13.78 15.21
C LYS A 318 -14.62 14.96 15.46
N ASP A 319 -15.52 14.87 16.46
CA ASP A 319 -16.50 15.93 16.73
C ASP A 319 -15.81 17.20 17.24
N VAL A 320 -14.73 17.04 18.00
CA VAL A 320 -13.86 18.15 18.41
C VAL A 320 -13.25 18.85 17.17
N LEU A 321 -12.77 18.07 16.21
CA LEU A 321 -12.23 18.62 14.95
C LEU A 321 -13.30 19.35 14.14
N TRP A 322 -14.51 18.82 14.07
CA TRP A 322 -15.61 19.47 13.39
C TRP A 322 -15.97 20.82 14.00
N GLY A 323 -15.77 21.00 15.32
CA GLY A 323 -15.90 22.30 15.97
C GLY A 323 -14.94 23.36 15.41
N PHE A 324 -13.72 22.96 14.98
CA PHE A 324 -12.76 23.86 14.32
C PHE A 324 -13.06 24.01 12.83
N ILE A 325 -13.41 22.93 12.13
CA ILE A 325 -13.72 22.93 10.68
C ILE A 325 -14.83 23.94 10.38
N ARG A 326 -15.89 23.99 11.19
CA ARG A 326 -17.02 24.93 11.04
C ARG A 326 -16.63 26.41 11.16
N ARG A 327 -15.45 26.73 11.66
CA ARG A 327 -14.97 28.13 11.71
C ARG A 327 -14.62 28.67 10.32
N VAL A 328 -14.06 27.81 9.46
CA VAL A 328 -13.64 28.18 8.09
C VAL A 328 -14.68 27.78 7.05
N ALA A 329 -15.51 26.79 7.35
CA ALA A 329 -16.61 26.33 6.52
C ALA A 329 -17.93 26.37 7.32
N PRO A 330 -18.48 27.58 7.60
CA PRO A 330 -19.74 27.70 8.33
C PRO A 330 -20.87 26.97 7.61
N GLY A 331 -21.55 26.07 8.30
CA GLY A 331 -22.62 25.27 7.73
C GLY A 331 -22.21 23.91 7.18
N ALA A 332 -20.89 23.63 7.03
CA ALA A 332 -20.44 22.32 6.64
C ALA A 332 -20.81 21.23 7.67
N THR A 333 -21.32 20.11 7.19
CA THR A 333 -21.68 18.95 8.01
C THR A 333 -20.93 17.70 7.56
N ALA A 334 -20.84 16.71 8.45
CA ALA A 334 -20.20 15.43 8.14
C ALA A 334 -20.93 14.69 7.01
N GLU A 335 -22.24 14.84 6.93
CA GLU A 335 -23.09 14.22 5.91
C GLU A 335 -22.88 14.82 4.52
N GLU A 336 -22.67 16.13 4.44
CA GLU A 336 -22.42 16.85 3.18
C GLU A 336 -20.95 16.72 2.71
N HIS A 337 -20.03 16.45 3.66
CA HIS A 337 -18.59 16.31 3.38
C HIS A 337 -18.02 14.98 3.91
N PRO A 338 -18.48 13.82 3.38
CA PRO A 338 -18.08 12.50 3.91
C PRO A 338 -16.56 12.25 3.82
N LEU A 339 -15.91 12.75 2.78
CA LEU A 339 -14.45 12.62 2.67
C LEU A 339 -13.72 13.37 3.79
N LEU A 340 -14.16 14.58 4.14
CA LEU A 340 -13.58 15.35 5.23
C LEU A 340 -13.86 14.69 6.59
N ASP A 341 -15.03 14.11 6.77
CA ASP A 341 -15.39 13.36 7.98
C ASP A 341 -14.50 12.13 8.17
N HIS A 342 -14.25 11.38 7.10
CA HIS A 342 -13.31 10.26 7.12
C HIS A 342 -11.89 10.72 7.44
N LEU A 343 -11.42 11.83 6.82
CA LEU A 343 -10.10 12.39 7.11
C LEU A 343 -9.94 12.82 8.56
N ALA A 344 -10.97 13.43 9.15
CA ALA A 344 -10.96 13.79 10.57
C ALA A 344 -10.80 12.54 11.45
N GLY A 345 -11.54 11.47 11.16
CA GLY A 345 -11.41 10.20 11.86
C GLY A 345 -10.03 9.54 11.69
N TYR A 346 -9.47 9.57 10.49
CA TYR A 346 -8.11 9.08 10.23
C TYR A 346 -7.06 9.89 11.00
N ALA A 347 -7.19 11.22 11.01
CA ALA A 347 -6.25 12.09 11.72
C ALA A 347 -6.21 11.81 13.23
N VAL A 348 -7.37 11.59 13.87
CA VAL A 348 -7.44 11.24 15.29
C VAL A 348 -6.72 9.91 15.55
N ARG A 349 -7.02 8.87 14.77
CA ARG A 349 -6.37 7.55 14.93
C ARG A 349 -4.87 7.61 14.68
N TYR A 350 -4.47 8.19 13.55
CA TYR A 350 -3.05 8.31 13.20
C TYR A 350 -2.27 9.07 14.26
N TYR A 351 -2.84 10.17 14.76
CA TYR A 351 -2.23 10.95 15.82
C TYR A 351 -2.03 10.13 17.09
N ALA A 352 -3.07 9.45 17.56
CA ALA A 352 -3.01 8.64 18.77
C ALA A 352 -1.92 7.55 18.71
N ASP A 353 -1.82 6.86 17.56
CA ASP A 353 -0.97 5.69 17.41
C ASP A 353 0.50 6.05 17.07
N PHE A 354 0.73 7.14 16.32
CA PHE A 354 2.08 7.41 15.78
C PHE A 354 2.67 8.76 16.14
N VAL A 355 1.84 9.75 16.46
CA VAL A 355 2.33 11.12 16.67
C VAL A 355 2.43 11.45 18.15
N ALA A 356 1.41 11.15 18.93
CA ALA A 356 1.34 11.52 20.34
C ALA A 356 2.55 11.03 21.16
N THR A 357 3.00 9.80 20.89
CA THR A 357 4.14 9.16 21.60
C THR A 357 5.50 9.67 21.14
N LYS A 358 5.59 10.28 19.96
CA LYS A 358 6.86 10.78 19.39
C LYS A 358 7.07 12.27 19.66
N LYS A 359 6.07 12.98 20.17
CA LYS A 359 6.16 14.43 20.42
C LYS A 359 7.19 14.77 21.47
N THR A 360 8.01 15.74 21.15
CA THR A 360 9.02 16.27 22.06
C THR A 360 8.86 17.78 22.20
N PHE A 361 8.11 18.18 23.20
CA PHE A 361 8.00 19.58 23.56
C PHE A 361 9.26 20.04 24.27
N ARG A 362 9.71 21.24 23.98
CA ARG A 362 10.80 21.89 24.71
C ARG A 362 10.41 23.28 25.19
N ALA A 363 11.07 23.74 26.23
CA ALA A 363 10.90 25.10 26.68
C ALA A 363 11.44 26.10 25.62
N ALA A 364 10.79 27.24 25.51
CA ALA A 364 11.29 28.36 24.73
C ALA A 364 12.53 28.98 25.36
N ASP A 365 13.56 29.27 24.54
CA ASP A 365 14.68 30.09 24.96
C ASP A 365 14.27 31.58 25.07
N ASP A 366 15.18 32.44 25.56
CA ASP A 366 14.86 33.86 25.80
C ASP A 366 14.42 34.61 24.55
N VAL A 367 15.06 34.35 23.40
CA VAL A 367 14.69 34.97 22.11
C VAL A 367 13.35 34.44 21.61
N GLU A 368 13.10 33.16 21.77
CA GLU A 368 11.83 32.53 21.43
C GLU A 368 10.68 33.05 22.33
N ARG A 369 10.96 33.24 23.61
CA ARG A 369 10.00 33.86 24.55
C ARG A 369 9.61 35.26 24.11
N GLU A 370 10.62 36.10 23.74
CA GLU A 370 10.39 37.43 23.20
C GLU A 370 9.53 37.37 21.93
N ALA A 371 9.89 36.53 20.98
CA ALA A 371 9.19 36.39 19.70
C ALA A 371 7.76 35.86 19.85
N LEU A 372 7.55 34.84 20.69
CA LEU A 372 6.21 34.27 20.96
C LEU A 372 5.31 35.25 21.74
N THR A 373 5.89 36.05 22.64
CA THR A 373 5.14 37.12 23.32
C THR A 373 4.72 38.20 22.31
N ALA A 374 5.64 38.66 21.47
CA ALA A 374 5.34 39.62 20.41
C ALA A 374 4.26 39.08 19.43
N LEU A 375 4.32 37.77 19.10
CA LEU A 375 3.29 37.12 18.29
C LEU A 375 1.93 37.13 18.97
N SER A 376 1.85 36.76 20.25
CA SER A 376 0.59 36.81 21.01
C SER A 376 -0.03 38.21 21.04
N ASP A 377 0.80 39.24 21.23
CA ASP A 377 0.36 40.64 21.25
C ASP A 377 -0.08 41.14 19.85
N ALA A 378 0.62 40.70 18.80
CA ALA A 378 0.21 41.02 17.44
C ALA A 378 -1.11 40.34 17.05
N LEU A 379 -1.28 39.07 17.44
CA LEU A 379 -2.53 38.32 17.23
C LEU A 379 -3.71 38.95 18.00
N ALA A 380 -3.49 39.53 19.19
CA ALA A 380 -4.52 40.22 19.93
C ALA A 380 -5.13 41.44 19.21
N ARG A 381 -4.35 42.02 18.28
CA ARG A 381 -4.75 43.14 17.45
C ARG A 381 -5.25 42.76 16.06
N ALA A 382 -5.26 41.44 15.75
CA ALA A 382 -5.73 40.96 14.47
C ALA A 382 -7.27 41.18 14.32
N PRO A 383 -7.76 41.43 13.10
CA PRO A 383 -9.19 41.49 12.83
C PRO A 383 -9.88 40.16 13.25
N ALA A 384 -11.10 40.24 13.73
CA ALA A 384 -11.84 39.05 14.17
C ALA A 384 -12.07 38.01 13.06
N ASN A 385 -12.09 38.46 11.81
CA ASN A 385 -12.24 37.65 10.61
C ASN A 385 -10.96 37.62 9.74
N ALA A 386 -9.79 37.73 10.37
CA ALA A 386 -8.52 37.70 9.65
C ALA A 386 -8.34 36.37 8.92
N THR A 387 -8.00 36.45 7.63
CA THR A 387 -7.76 35.29 6.78
C THR A 387 -6.42 34.62 7.13
N ALA A 388 -6.25 33.35 6.72
CA ALA A 388 -4.98 32.62 6.87
C ALA A 388 -3.79 33.41 6.32
N GLU A 389 -3.97 34.15 5.22
CA GLU A 389 -2.91 34.95 4.60
C GLU A 389 -2.53 36.16 5.45
N GLN A 390 -3.53 36.86 6.01
CA GLN A 390 -3.31 37.97 6.92
C GLN A 390 -2.62 37.52 8.21
N LEU A 391 -3.08 36.40 8.78
CA LEU A 391 -2.45 35.78 9.95
C LEU A 391 -1.02 35.32 9.67
N GLN A 392 -0.78 34.77 8.50
CA GLN A 392 0.59 34.43 8.07
C GLN A 392 1.47 35.68 7.87
N GLY A 393 0.87 36.78 7.44
CA GLY A 393 1.53 38.08 7.37
C GLY A 393 2.03 38.55 8.74
N ILE A 394 1.19 38.46 9.76
CA ILE A 394 1.55 38.79 11.17
C ILE A 394 2.76 37.95 11.63
N LEU A 395 2.78 36.65 11.34
CA LEU A 395 3.92 35.80 11.66
C LEU A 395 5.22 36.27 11.03
N TYR A 396 5.17 36.63 9.74
CA TYR A 396 6.34 37.18 9.04
C TYR A 396 6.76 38.54 9.61
N ASP A 397 5.82 39.41 9.93
CA ASP A 397 6.14 40.72 10.49
C ASP A 397 6.82 40.61 11.86
N VAL A 398 6.33 39.72 12.74
CA VAL A 398 7.01 39.41 14.01
C VAL A 398 8.40 38.82 13.76
N GLY A 399 8.53 37.84 12.87
CA GLY A 399 9.83 37.24 12.56
C GLY A 399 10.87 38.25 12.05
N ARG A 400 10.44 39.30 11.31
CA ARG A 400 11.30 40.38 10.84
C ARG A 400 11.80 41.31 11.95
N THR A 401 11.07 41.43 13.05
CA THR A 401 11.50 42.28 14.17
C THR A 401 12.59 41.66 15.03
N ILE A 402 12.75 40.34 14.97
CA ILE A 402 13.69 39.57 15.80
C ILE A 402 14.97 39.28 14.97
N PRO A 403 16.14 39.83 15.35
CA PRO A 403 17.37 39.69 14.55
C PRO A 403 17.76 38.25 14.22
N ARG A 404 17.53 37.31 15.14
CA ARG A 404 17.80 35.88 14.97
C ARG A 404 17.03 35.24 13.81
N TYR A 405 15.86 35.78 13.46
CA TYR A 405 14.95 35.22 12.45
C TYR A 405 14.97 35.98 11.13
N GLN A 406 15.75 37.06 11.03
CA GLN A 406 15.92 37.79 9.79
C GLN A 406 16.76 36.99 8.78
N ASP A 407 16.33 36.99 7.52
CA ASP A 407 17.04 36.36 6.42
C ASP A 407 17.28 37.38 5.29
N PHE A 408 18.48 37.95 5.26
CA PHE A 408 18.90 38.91 4.24
C PHE A 408 19.30 38.27 2.92
N ALA A 409 19.45 36.91 2.88
CA ALA A 409 19.72 36.18 1.64
C ALA A 409 18.43 35.75 0.92
N ALA A 410 17.25 35.90 1.55
CA ALA A 410 15.99 35.57 0.93
C ALA A 410 15.71 36.40 -0.32
N LYS A 411 15.08 35.76 -1.33
CA LYS A 411 14.71 36.45 -2.58
C LYS A 411 13.80 37.64 -2.30
N GLY A 412 14.23 38.84 -2.70
CA GLY A 412 13.47 40.08 -2.51
C GLY A 412 13.64 40.70 -1.12
N ALA A 413 14.58 40.24 -0.30
CA ALA A 413 14.95 40.88 0.96
C ALA A 413 15.67 42.21 0.70
N THR A 414 15.38 43.22 1.54
CA THR A 414 16.09 44.49 1.61
C THR A 414 16.55 44.75 3.04
N PRO A 415 17.49 45.68 3.30
CA PRO A 415 17.88 46.06 4.65
C PRO A 415 16.71 46.48 5.53
N GLU A 416 15.72 47.17 4.95
CA GLU A 416 14.51 47.65 5.63
C GLU A 416 13.41 46.56 5.76
N LYS A 417 13.44 45.56 4.90
CA LYS A 417 12.46 44.45 4.89
C LYS A 417 13.16 43.13 4.64
N PRO A 418 13.84 42.56 5.66
CA PRO A 418 14.46 41.27 5.53
C PRO A 418 13.41 40.15 5.31
N GLY A 419 13.85 39.06 4.71
CA GLY A 419 13.11 37.83 4.73
C GLY A 419 13.00 37.25 6.16
N VAL A 420 12.28 36.14 6.31
CA VAL A 420 12.16 35.42 7.60
C VAL A 420 12.69 34.01 7.45
N SER A 421 13.63 33.64 8.30
CA SER A 421 14.22 32.32 8.33
C SER A 421 13.21 31.25 8.74
N SER A 422 13.35 30.05 8.17
CA SER A 422 12.59 28.87 8.57
C SER A 422 12.76 28.52 10.05
N THR A 423 13.86 28.95 10.70
CA THR A 423 14.10 28.73 12.12
C THR A 423 13.02 29.35 13.03
N TRP A 424 12.37 30.44 12.58
CA TRP A 424 11.23 31.02 13.29
C TRP A 424 10.06 30.04 13.34
N PHE A 425 9.70 29.48 12.20
CA PHE A 425 8.60 28.51 12.13
C PHE A 425 8.94 27.23 12.89
N ASN A 426 10.18 26.76 12.80
CA ASN A 426 10.64 25.60 13.58
C ASN A 426 10.52 25.86 15.10
N ALA A 427 10.85 27.06 15.57
CA ALA A 427 10.67 27.45 16.97
C ALA A 427 9.21 27.37 17.41
N ILE A 428 8.29 27.91 16.61
CA ILE A 428 6.85 27.85 16.86
C ILE A 428 6.40 26.37 16.97
N TYR A 429 6.76 25.53 16.02
CA TYR A 429 6.35 24.12 16.00
C TYR A 429 6.94 23.33 17.18
N ASN A 430 8.24 23.51 17.48
CA ASN A 430 8.88 22.80 18.59
C ASN A 430 8.29 23.18 19.95
N VAL A 431 8.02 24.47 20.17
CA VAL A 431 7.52 24.94 21.47
C VAL A 431 6.03 24.67 21.65
N LEU A 432 5.22 24.87 20.61
CA LEU A 432 3.76 24.82 20.72
C LEU A 432 3.16 23.46 20.36
N LEU A 433 3.77 22.71 19.47
CA LEU A 433 3.21 21.47 18.92
C LEU A 433 4.13 20.25 19.13
N GLY A 434 5.36 20.41 19.62
CA GLY A 434 6.30 19.33 19.85
C GLY A 434 6.83 18.66 18.56
N GLU A 435 6.86 19.40 17.46
CA GLU A 435 7.29 18.96 16.13
C GLU A 435 8.33 19.90 15.54
N GLU A 436 9.18 19.43 14.62
CA GLU A 436 10.16 20.28 13.95
C GLU A 436 9.58 21.14 12.82
N LYS A 437 8.54 20.64 12.17
CA LYS A 437 7.93 21.24 10.97
C LYS A 437 6.43 20.97 10.95
N GLY A 438 5.69 21.81 10.21
CA GLY A 438 4.26 21.62 9.99
C GLY A 438 3.74 22.48 8.83
N PRO A 439 2.43 22.49 8.56
CA PRO A 439 1.79 23.30 7.53
C PRO A 439 1.89 24.78 7.86
N ARG A 440 1.43 25.65 6.90
CA ARG A 440 1.43 27.11 7.12
C ARG A 440 0.69 27.45 8.42
N PHE A 441 1.40 28.09 9.35
CA PHE A 441 0.87 28.35 10.69
C PHE A 441 -0.28 29.39 10.67
N GLY A 442 -0.34 30.25 9.66
CA GLY A 442 -1.48 31.15 9.45
C GLY A 442 -2.80 30.39 9.24
N SER A 443 -2.78 29.33 8.45
CA SER A 443 -3.92 28.44 8.25
C SER A 443 -4.31 27.69 9.53
N PHE A 444 -3.31 27.31 10.33
CA PHE A 444 -3.56 26.72 11.64
C PHE A 444 -4.28 27.72 12.58
N ILE A 445 -3.82 28.99 12.65
CA ILE A 445 -4.44 30.01 13.49
C ILE A 445 -5.89 30.29 13.06
N GLU A 446 -6.13 30.36 11.73
CA GLU A 446 -7.49 30.57 11.20
C GLU A 446 -8.46 29.49 11.69
N LEU A 447 -8.05 28.23 11.62
CA LEU A 447 -8.86 27.09 12.07
C LEU A 447 -8.95 26.98 13.58
N TYR A 448 -7.81 26.97 14.26
CA TYR A 448 -7.74 26.81 15.71
C TYR A 448 -8.34 28.03 16.45
N GLY A 449 -8.26 29.19 15.84
CA GLY A 449 -8.73 30.47 16.35
C GLY A 449 -7.62 31.25 17.06
N VAL A 450 -7.71 32.57 16.94
CA VAL A 450 -6.73 33.51 17.52
C VAL A 450 -6.63 33.34 19.04
N ASP A 451 -7.77 33.31 19.75
CA ASP A 451 -7.81 33.21 21.22
C ASP A 451 -7.22 31.87 21.70
N ASN A 452 -7.58 30.76 21.04
CA ASN A 452 -7.00 29.45 21.35
C ASN A 452 -5.49 29.41 21.09
N THR A 453 -5.04 30.04 20.00
CA THR A 453 -3.60 30.11 19.69
C THR A 453 -2.85 30.93 20.73
N ARG A 454 -3.40 32.05 21.17
CA ARG A 454 -2.83 32.86 22.24
C ARG A 454 -2.77 32.10 23.57
N ALA A 455 -3.83 31.35 23.89
CA ALA A 455 -3.85 30.45 25.07
C ALA A 455 -2.77 29.35 24.95
N LEU A 456 -2.57 28.77 23.75
CA LEU A 456 -1.53 27.78 23.50
C LEU A 456 -0.12 28.39 23.66
N ILE A 457 0.10 29.63 23.14
CA ILE A 457 1.35 30.37 23.34
C ILE A 457 1.59 30.60 24.83
N ALA A 458 0.58 31.03 25.60
CA ALA A 458 0.71 31.23 27.04
C ALA A 458 1.16 29.94 27.77
N LYS A 459 0.55 28.79 27.44
CA LYS A 459 0.97 27.47 27.97
C LYS A 459 2.40 27.12 27.60
N GLY A 460 2.82 27.36 26.34
CA GLY A 460 4.19 27.13 25.87
C GLY A 460 5.20 28.00 26.64
N LEU A 461 4.87 29.29 26.85
CA LEU A 461 5.71 30.22 27.61
C LEU A 461 5.78 29.86 29.10
N ALA A 462 4.70 29.32 29.68
CA ALA A 462 4.66 28.83 31.05
C ALA A 462 5.40 27.47 31.23
N GLY A 463 5.79 26.82 30.13
CA GLY A 463 6.42 25.49 30.17
C GLY A 463 5.44 24.33 30.44
N GLU A 464 4.14 24.59 30.40
CA GLU A 464 3.09 23.61 30.70
C GLU A 464 2.99 22.51 29.63
N LEU A 465 3.47 22.78 28.40
CA LEU A 465 3.47 21.84 27.30
C LEU A 465 4.67 20.87 27.35
N VAL A 466 5.71 21.18 28.14
CA VAL A 466 6.89 20.33 28.26
C VAL A 466 6.52 19.07 29.03
N THR A 467 6.52 17.92 28.37
CA THR A 467 6.32 16.62 29.01
C THR A 467 7.47 16.41 30.00
N LYS A 468 7.15 16.24 31.27
CA LYS A 468 8.14 15.78 32.24
C LYS A 468 8.58 14.38 31.80
N ALA A 469 9.87 14.24 31.49
CA ALA A 469 10.51 12.97 31.17
C ALA A 469 10.38 11.97 32.32
#